data_ed1746fc06acd9fd9c7b403d7d4a08ef
#
_entry.id   ed1746fc06acd9fd9c7b403d7d4a08ef
#
_cell.length_a   1.000
_cell.length_b   1.000
_cell.length_c   1.000
_cell.angle_alpha   90.00
_cell.angle_beta   90.00
_cell.angle_gamma   90.00
#
_symmetry.space_group_name_H-M   'P 1'
#
loop_
_entity.id
_entity.type
_entity.pdbx_description
1 polymer ?
#
loop_
_entity_poly.entity_id
_entity_poly.type
_entity_poly.pdbx_seq_one_letter_code
_entity_poly.pdbx_strand_id
1 'polypeptide(L)'
;MSEYLSIQHIQKQFDAFTALKDISFTVKKNEFVCLLGPSGCGKTTLLRILAGLEEATTGSIAVNGKDITALPPGKRNFGMVFQSYALFPNLTALENIEYGLKTKKYGKAEVKEKALSALELVDLLNVKDKYPAQMSGGQQQRVALARALALSPDILLLDEPLSALDAKVREKLRREMRDLQEKVGVTTIMVTHDQEEALTMADKIVVMNHAEIMQVGTPEEIYQRPANPFVADFIGSINFFSKNNEEHAIRPEHVTIVQNDGIKTVVESMEFRGSVYRTEVRVIDEKTHLYNEKIVVDILASEVEKTAIRKGNPIQISFSENHMLSYGKKVVV
;
A
#
# COMPACT_ATOMS: atom_id res chain seq x y z
N MET A 1 11.09 12.06 -17.36
CA MET A 1 10.32 13.00 -16.51
C MET A 1 11.18 13.32 -15.31
N SER A 2 11.27 14.60 -14.90
CA SER A 2 12.13 15.05 -13.80
C SER A 2 11.59 14.58 -12.44
N GLU A 3 12.49 14.26 -11.53
CA GLU A 3 12.20 14.00 -10.13
C GLU A 3 11.54 15.24 -9.51
N TYR A 4 10.36 15.06 -8.88
CA TYR A 4 9.63 16.17 -8.25
C TYR A 4 9.93 16.26 -6.75
N LEU A 5 9.86 15.13 -6.04
CA LEU A 5 10.30 15.01 -4.65
C LEU A 5 11.47 14.02 -4.60
N SER A 6 12.58 14.43 -3.98
CA SER A 6 13.76 13.61 -3.75
C SER A 6 13.97 13.46 -2.24
N ILE A 7 14.07 12.24 -1.80
CA ILE A 7 14.39 11.83 -0.42
C ILE A 7 15.73 11.13 -0.48
N GLN A 8 16.74 11.64 0.25
CA GLN A 8 18.11 11.14 0.16
C GLN A 8 18.69 10.88 1.55
N HIS A 9 19.09 9.63 1.79
CA HIS A 9 19.82 9.19 2.97
C HIS A 9 19.16 9.57 4.31
N ILE A 10 17.80 9.58 4.36
CA ILE A 10 17.07 9.92 5.58
C ILE A 10 17.31 8.84 6.63
N GLN A 11 17.84 9.29 7.77
CA GLN A 11 17.96 8.49 8.98
C GLN A 11 17.17 9.14 10.10
N LYS A 12 16.63 8.32 10.97
CA LYS A 12 15.98 8.78 12.21
C LYS A 12 16.34 7.87 13.36
N GLN A 13 16.91 8.46 14.40
CA GLN A 13 17.22 7.80 15.65
C GLN A 13 16.50 8.49 16.79
N PHE A 14 15.88 7.72 17.65
CA PHE A 14 15.33 8.14 18.93
C PHE A 14 16.12 7.45 20.04
N ASP A 15 16.96 8.18 20.74
CA ASP A 15 17.89 7.64 21.72
C ASP A 15 18.66 6.39 21.19
N ALA A 16 18.36 5.21 21.74
CA ALA A 16 18.94 3.94 21.32
C ALA A 16 18.18 3.23 20.17
N PHE A 17 16.98 3.75 19.77
CA PHE A 17 16.15 3.11 18.76
C PHE A 17 16.31 3.78 17.39
N THR A 18 16.67 2.98 16.39
CA THR A 18 16.76 3.45 15.00
C THR A 18 15.43 3.20 14.29
N ALA A 19 14.71 4.28 14.02
CA ALA A 19 13.39 4.25 13.36
C ALA A 19 13.50 4.23 11.84
N LEU A 20 14.54 4.85 11.27
CA LEU A 20 14.85 4.86 9.84
C LEU A 20 16.36 4.76 9.66
N LYS A 21 16.78 3.89 8.75
CA LYS A 21 18.19 3.68 8.44
C LYS A 21 18.57 4.21 7.07
N ASP A 22 18.93 4.62 6.31
CA ASP A 22 19.29 5.09 4.98
C ASP A 22 18.13 5.02 3.96
N ILE A 23 17.08 5.82 4.17
CA ILE A 23 15.92 5.86 3.29
C ILE A 23 16.16 6.81 2.12
N SER A 24 16.17 6.25 0.89
CA SER A 24 16.37 7.03 -0.34
C SER A 24 15.42 6.56 -1.44
N PHE A 25 14.61 7.47 -1.98
CA PHE A 25 13.77 7.25 -3.16
C PHE A 25 13.29 8.58 -3.74
N THR A 26 12.72 8.54 -4.94
CA THR A 26 12.19 9.72 -5.63
C THR A 26 10.73 9.54 -6.01
N VAL A 27 10.01 10.66 -6.10
CA VAL A 27 8.60 10.73 -6.51
C VAL A 27 8.49 11.68 -7.69
N LYS A 28 7.76 11.26 -8.73
CA LYS A 28 7.45 12.11 -9.88
C LYS A 28 6.28 13.03 -9.56
N LYS A 29 6.14 14.12 -10.31
CA LYS A 29 4.98 15.00 -10.17
C LYS A 29 3.70 14.23 -10.52
N ASN A 30 2.65 14.43 -9.71
CA ASN A 30 1.33 13.78 -9.82
C ASN A 30 1.36 12.25 -9.61
N GLU A 31 2.47 11.68 -9.18
CA GLU A 31 2.60 10.25 -8.86
C GLU A 31 1.90 9.93 -7.53
N PHE A 32 1.23 8.78 -7.47
CA PHE A 32 0.69 8.22 -6.24
C PHE A 32 1.65 7.16 -5.71
N VAL A 33 2.30 7.42 -4.59
CA VAL A 33 3.27 6.52 -3.95
C VAL A 33 2.70 5.92 -2.68
N CYS A 34 2.77 4.58 -2.55
CA CYS A 34 2.43 3.90 -1.31
C CYS A 34 3.68 3.47 -0.54
N LEU A 35 3.79 3.87 0.73
CA LEU A 35 4.74 3.31 1.68
C LEU A 35 4.07 2.10 2.34
N LEU A 36 4.55 0.90 2.03
CA LEU A 36 3.95 -0.36 2.45
C LEU A 36 4.93 -1.16 3.32
N GLY A 37 4.45 -1.83 4.35
CA GLY A 37 5.28 -2.68 5.22
C GLY A 37 4.60 -3.02 6.53
N PRO A 38 5.19 -3.91 7.34
CA PRO A 38 4.64 -4.30 8.64
C PRO A 38 4.56 -3.13 9.62
N SER A 39 3.78 -3.29 10.69
CA SER A 39 3.70 -2.30 11.77
C SER A 39 5.07 -2.10 12.41
N GLY A 40 5.40 -0.84 12.72
CA GLY A 40 6.67 -0.49 13.37
C GLY A 40 7.90 -0.40 12.44
N CYS A 41 7.79 -0.60 11.12
CA CYS A 41 8.94 -0.51 10.22
C CYS A 41 9.38 0.92 9.83
N GLY A 42 8.74 1.97 10.39
CA GLY A 42 9.17 3.37 10.19
C GLY A 42 8.32 4.22 9.23
N LYS A 43 7.28 3.69 8.56
CA LYS A 43 6.46 4.40 7.57
C LYS A 43 5.88 5.72 8.08
N THR A 44 5.16 5.69 9.21
CA THR A 44 4.58 6.90 9.83
C THR A 44 5.65 7.89 10.28
N THR A 45 6.81 7.41 10.76
CA THR A 45 7.97 8.27 11.09
C THR A 45 8.47 8.98 9.84
N LEU A 46 8.65 8.27 8.73
CA LEU A 46 9.03 8.86 7.45
C LEU A 46 8.00 9.89 6.97
N LEU A 47 6.70 9.56 7.04
CA LEU A 47 5.64 10.48 6.64
C LEU A 47 5.65 11.76 7.50
N ARG A 48 5.89 11.65 8.82
CA ARG A 48 6.01 12.82 9.72
C ARG A 48 7.24 13.66 9.41
N ILE A 49 8.35 13.04 9.05
CA ILE A 49 9.56 13.75 8.60
C ILE A 49 9.27 14.52 7.30
N LEU A 50 8.59 13.90 6.32
CA LEU A 50 8.15 14.57 5.10
C LEU A 50 7.24 15.76 5.39
N ALA A 51 6.30 15.61 6.34
CA ALA A 51 5.41 16.70 6.78
C ALA A 51 6.13 17.82 7.54
N GLY A 52 7.36 17.59 8.02
CA GLY A 52 8.09 18.51 8.91
C GLY A 52 7.59 18.52 10.35
N LEU A 53 6.83 17.49 10.73
CA LEU A 53 6.34 17.25 12.10
C LEU A 53 7.38 16.53 12.97
N GLU A 54 8.38 15.95 12.33
CA GLU A 54 9.51 15.27 12.95
C GLU A 54 10.78 15.65 12.20
N GLU A 55 11.90 15.82 12.89
CA GLU A 55 13.19 16.12 12.27
C GLU A 55 13.93 14.83 11.94
N ALA A 56 14.54 14.77 10.75
CA ALA A 56 15.49 13.70 10.40
C ALA A 56 16.77 13.88 11.22
N THR A 57 17.42 12.77 11.59
CA THR A 57 18.76 12.82 12.22
C THR A 57 19.81 13.20 11.18
N THR A 58 19.71 12.62 9.97
CA THR A 58 20.55 12.95 8.81
C THR A 58 19.75 12.82 7.51
N GLY A 59 20.34 13.24 6.40
CA GLY A 59 19.74 13.17 5.08
C GLY A 59 19.09 14.47 4.64
N SER A 60 18.50 14.46 3.45
CA SER A 60 17.90 15.66 2.86
C SER A 60 16.60 15.34 2.11
N ILE A 61 15.71 16.33 2.02
CA ILE A 61 14.44 16.30 1.30
C ILE A 61 14.40 17.51 0.39
N ALA A 62 14.19 17.29 -0.92
CA ALA A 62 14.07 18.38 -1.88
C ALA A 62 12.78 18.25 -2.70
N VAL A 63 12.08 19.36 -2.93
CA VAL A 63 10.92 19.46 -3.83
C VAL A 63 11.28 20.36 -5.00
N ASN A 64 11.18 19.84 -6.21
CA ASN A 64 11.54 20.52 -7.45
C ASN A 64 12.95 21.16 -7.35
N GLY A 65 13.92 20.39 -6.81
CA GLY A 65 15.31 20.80 -6.60
C GLY A 65 15.55 21.76 -5.44
N LYS A 66 14.52 22.23 -4.74
CA LYS A 66 14.64 23.10 -3.57
C LYS A 66 14.68 22.29 -2.29
N ASP A 67 15.73 22.44 -1.50
CA ASP A 67 15.83 21.81 -0.19
C ASP A 67 14.76 22.34 0.77
N ILE A 68 14.02 21.43 1.39
CA ILE A 68 12.97 21.70 2.37
C ILE A 68 13.24 21.00 3.71
N THR A 69 14.38 20.38 3.88
CA THR A 69 14.71 19.51 5.03
C THR A 69 14.46 20.20 6.36
N ALA A 70 14.96 21.42 6.53
CA ALA A 70 14.83 22.21 7.76
C ALA A 70 13.55 23.10 7.80
N LEU A 71 12.70 23.04 6.78
CA LEU A 71 11.49 23.89 6.78
C LEU A 71 10.43 23.33 7.73
N PRO A 72 9.81 24.18 8.58
CA PRO A 72 8.70 23.78 9.42
C PRO A 72 7.45 23.45 8.57
N PRO A 73 6.47 22.70 9.12
CA PRO A 73 5.29 22.20 8.37
C PRO A 73 4.57 23.30 7.59
N GLY A 74 4.31 24.46 8.21
CA GLY A 74 3.58 25.57 7.58
C GLY A 74 4.28 26.22 6.37
N LYS A 75 5.56 25.91 6.13
CA LYS A 75 6.34 26.41 4.98
C LYS A 75 6.53 25.39 3.87
N ARG A 76 6.13 24.11 4.08
CA ARG A 76 6.29 23.04 3.08
C ARG A 76 5.18 23.00 2.04
N ASN A 77 4.05 23.66 2.27
CA ASN A 77 2.83 23.59 1.44
C ASN A 77 2.32 22.16 1.20
N PHE A 78 2.38 21.31 2.22
CA PHE A 78 1.89 19.94 2.19
C PHE A 78 0.52 19.86 2.86
N GLY A 79 -0.40 19.09 2.25
CA GLY A 79 -1.65 18.67 2.90
C GLY A 79 -1.43 17.35 3.64
N MET A 80 -2.02 17.18 4.81
CA MET A 80 -1.94 15.93 5.55
C MET A 80 -3.30 15.47 6.05
N VAL A 81 -3.57 14.18 5.87
CA VAL A 81 -4.71 13.47 6.47
C VAL A 81 -4.16 12.43 7.44
N PHE A 82 -4.54 12.54 8.70
CA PHE A 82 -4.13 11.63 9.77
C PHE A 82 -5.05 10.41 9.83
N GLN A 83 -4.58 9.33 10.41
CA GLN A 83 -5.34 8.09 10.60
C GLN A 83 -6.68 8.30 11.33
N SER A 84 -6.74 9.22 12.31
CA SER A 84 -7.96 9.59 13.03
C SER A 84 -8.77 10.68 12.33
N TYR A 85 -8.41 11.06 11.08
CA TYR A 85 -8.96 12.18 10.32
C TYR A 85 -8.74 13.55 10.97
N ALA A 86 -8.54 13.62 12.27
CA ALA A 86 -8.27 14.82 13.08
C ALA A 86 -9.23 16.00 12.76
N LEU A 87 -10.53 15.70 12.59
CA LEU A 87 -11.56 16.72 12.45
C LEU A 87 -11.81 17.39 13.81
N PHE A 88 -12.06 18.70 13.78
CA PHE A 88 -12.47 19.45 14.96
C PHE A 88 -13.93 19.06 15.31
N PRO A 89 -14.18 18.42 16.46
CA PRO A 89 -15.51 17.84 16.76
C PRO A 89 -16.59 18.91 16.98
N ASN A 90 -16.20 20.11 17.34
CA ASN A 90 -17.06 21.26 17.60
C ASN A 90 -17.27 22.17 16.38
N LEU A 91 -16.76 21.80 15.21
CA LEU A 91 -16.93 22.51 13.94
C LEU A 91 -17.70 21.61 12.97
N THR A 92 -18.56 22.23 12.14
CA THR A 92 -19.26 21.56 11.04
C THR A 92 -18.27 21.12 9.95
N ALA A 93 -18.71 20.35 8.96
CA ALA A 93 -17.90 19.95 7.81
C ALA A 93 -17.33 21.18 7.08
N LEU A 94 -18.19 22.19 6.82
CA LEU A 94 -17.78 23.43 6.18
C LEU A 94 -16.75 24.19 7.03
N GLU A 95 -17.02 24.38 8.32
CA GLU A 95 -16.12 25.09 9.23
C GLU A 95 -14.78 24.41 9.42
N ASN A 96 -14.73 23.07 9.40
CA ASN A 96 -13.50 22.28 9.41
C ASN A 96 -12.59 22.65 8.22
N ILE A 97 -13.16 22.85 7.04
CA ILE A 97 -12.40 23.23 5.84
C ILE A 97 -12.02 24.70 5.89
N GLU A 98 -12.96 25.58 6.27
CA GLU A 98 -12.70 27.01 6.43
C GLU A 98 -11.56 27.29 7.42
N TYR A 99 -11.40 26.44 8.46
CA TYR A 99 -10.41 26.67 9.51
C TYR A 99 -8.99 26.82 8.94
N GLY A 100 -8.59 25.92 8.05
CA GLY A 100 -7.29 26.01 7.37
C GLY A 100 -7.18 27.22 6.43
N LEU A 101 -8.25 27.51 5.70
CA LEU A 101 -8.28 28.65 4.76
C LEU A 101 -8.18 30.01 5.46
N LYS A 102 -8.71 30.15 6.67
CA LYS A 102 -8.62 31.38 7.50
C LYS A 102 -7.17 31.75 7.89
N THR A 103 -6.24 30.80 7.82
CA THR A 103 -4.80 31.06 8.06
C THR A 103 -4.14 31.77 6.86
N LYS A 104 -4.75 31.72 5.70
CA LYS A 104 -4.32 32.44 4.49
C LYS A 104 -4.95 33.84 4.46
N LYS A 105 -4.38 34.72 3.66
CA LYS A 105 -4.88 36.12 3.52
C LYS A 105 -6.10 36.23 2.59
N TYR A 106 -7.07 35.31 2.73
CA TYR A 106 -8.32 35.33 1.94
C TYR A 106 -9.41 36.15 2.64
N GLY A 107 -10.27 36.80 1.85
CA GLY A 107 -11.49 37.43 2.35
C GLY A 107 -12.54 36.39 2.79
N LYS A 108 -13.47 36.78 3.68
CA LYS A 108 -14.52 35.86 4.19
C LYS A 108 -15.33 35.17 3.09
N ALA A 109 -15.69 35.87 2.03
CA ALA A 109 -16.44 35.35 0.90
C ALA A 109 -15.63 34.29 0.15
N GLU A 110 -14.34 34.56 -0.12
CA GLU A 110 -13.43 33.65 -0.80
C GLU A 110 -13.16 32.38 0.02
N VAL A 111 -12.99 32.50 1.35
CA VAL A 111 -12.85 31.33 2.25
C VAL A 111 -14.05 30.40 2.12
N LYS A 112 -15.27 30.98 2.15
CA LYS A 112 -16.51 30.21 2.04
C LYS A 112 -16.65 29.53 0.67
N GLU A 113 -16.36 30.24 -0.41
CA GLU A 113 -16.39 29.73 -1.77
C GLU A 113 -15.43 28.55 -1.95
N LYS A 114 -14.16 28.72 -1.55
CA LYS A 114 -13.16 27.64 -1.60
C LYS A 114 -13.54 26.43 -0.76
N ALA A 115 -14.12 26.64 0.41
CA ALA A 115 -14.56 25.56 1.28
C ALA A 115 -15.76 24.79 0.68
N LEU A 116 -16.72 25.48 0.07
CA LEU A 116 -17.83 24.85 -0.65
C LEU A 116 -17.33 24.08 -1.87
N SER A 117 -16.43 24.64 -2.67
CA SER A 117 -15.83 23.94 -3.82
C SER A 117 -15.05 22.68 -3.39
N ALA A 118 -14.36 22.73 -2.25
CA ALA A 118 -13.69 21.56 -1.70
C ALA A 118 -14.68 20.46 -1.24
N LEU A 119 -15.85 20.82 -0.67
CA LEU A 119 -16.92 19.88 -0.35
C LEU A 119 -17.57 19.29 -1.60
N GLU A 120 -17.77 20.10 -2.63
CA GLU A 120 -18.30 19.65 -3.91
C GLU A 120 -17.35 18.66 -4.59
N LEU A 121 -16.04 18.90 -4.53
CA LEU A 121 -15.01 18.01 -5.07
C LEU A 121 -15.07 16.58 -4.50
N VAL A 122 -15.56 16.41 -3.27
CA VAL A 122 -15.72 15.12 -2.58
C VAL A 122 -17.19 14.68 -2.43
N ASP A 123 -18.12 15.29 -3.16
CA ASP A 123 -19.56 15.01 -3.16
C ASP A 123 -20.22 15.10 -1.78
N LEU A 124 -19.85 16.09 -0.96
CA LEU A 124 -20.34 16.25 0.42
C LEU A 124 -21.00 17.61 0.72
N LEU A 125 -21.49 18.34 -0.30
CA LEU A 125 -22.24 19.59 -0.07
C LEU A 125 -23.48 19.40 0.83
N ASN A 126 -24.13 18.23 0.74
CA ASN A 126 -25.33 17.91 1.50
C ASN A 126 -25.09 17.70 3.01
N VAL A 127 -23.84 17.58 3.43
CA VAL A 127 -23.46 17.42 4.85
C VAL A 127 -22.67 18.61 5.39
N LYS A 128 -22.59 19.71 4.66
CA LYS A 128 -21.80 20.91 5.02
C LYS A 128 -22.02 21.44 6.43
N ASP A 129 -23.26 21.33 6.91
CA ASP A 129 -23.71 21.86 8.22
C ASP A 129 -23.69 20.77 9.32
N LYS A 130 -23.24 19.53 9.03
CA LYS A 130 -23.15 18.44 10.02
C LYS A 130 -21.82 18.50 10.78
N TYR A 131 -21.89 18.14 12.05
CA TYR A 131 -20.72 17.91 12.89
C TYR A 131 -20.11 16.51 12.66
N PRO A 132 -18.83 16.27 12.97
CA PRO A 132 -18.19 14.97 12.80
C PRO A 132 -18.99 13.80 13.39
N ALA A 133 -19.55 13.94 14.59
CA ALA A 133 -20.35 12.92 15.25
C ALA A 133 -21.64 12.54 14.49
N GLN A 134 -22.09 13.35 13.53
CA GLN A 134 -23.28 13.14 12.72
C GLN A 134 -22.94 12.55 11.33
N MET A 135 -21.67 12.29 11.06
CA MET A 135 -21.17 11.79 9.78
C MET A 135 -20.66 10.35 9.92
N SER A 136 -20.83 9.56 8.86
CA SER A 136 -20.17 8.25 8.77
C SER A 136 -18.66 8.39 8.67
N GLY A 137 -17.90 7.32 9.01
CA GLY A 137 -16.44 7.31 8.90
C GLY A 137 -15.93 7.71 7.51
N GLY A 138 -16.54 7.20 6.43
CA GLY A 138 -16.20 7.60 5.07
C GLY A 138 -16.53 9.06 4.74
N GLN A 139 -17.59 9.64 5.34
CA GLN A 139 -17.86 11.08 5.21
C GLN A 139 -16.82 11.92 5.96
N GLN A 140 -16.45 11.52 7.18
CA GLN A 140 -15.40 12.20 7.95
C GLN A 140 -14.06 12.19 7.20
N GLN A 141 -13.69 11.05 6.63
CA GLN A 141 -12.48 10.90 5.82
C GLN A 141 -12.49 11.85 4.61
N ARG A 142 -13.59 11.88 3.84
CA ARG A 142 -13.71 12.77 2.68
C ARG A 142 -13.70 14.25 3.07
N VAL A 143 -14.26 14.63 4.21
CA VAL A 143 -14.15 15.99 4.75
C VAL A 143 -12.69 16.32 5.13
N ALA A 144 -11.96 15.37 5.76
CA ALA A 144 -10.55 15.56 6.08
C ALA A 144 -9.69 15.72 4.81
N LEU A 145 -10.00 14.95 3.76
CA LEU A 145 -9.35 15.06 2.45
C LEU A 145 -9.66 16.41 1.78
N ALA A 146 -10.93 16.83 1.78
CA ALA A 146 -11.33 18.14 1.27
C ALA A 146 -10.64 19.28 2.02
N ARG A 147 -10.51 19.19 3.35
CA ARG A 147 -9.77 20.15 4.18
C ARG A 147 -8.31 20.28 3.77
N ALA A 148 -7.65 19.14 3.51
CA ALA A 148 -6.26 19.13 3.07
C ALA A 148 -6.10 19.72 1.66
N LEU A 149 -7.00 19.37 0.72
CA LEU A 149 -6.96 19.82 -0.67
C LEU A 149 -7.37 21.27 -0.86
N ALA A 150 -8.25 21.83 0.00
CA ALA A 150 -8.70 23.23 -0.08
C ALA A 150 -7.56 24.26 -0.04
N LEU A 151 -6.43 23.88 0.56
CA LEU A 151 -5.22 24.72 0.62
C LEU A 151 -4.36 24.65 -0.65
N SER A 152 -4.77 23.85 -1.66
CA SER A 152 -4.02 23.61 -2.89
C SER A 152 -2.57 23.17 -2.60
N PRO A 153 -2.36 22.05 -1.90
CA PRO A 153 -1.04 21.60 -1.52
C PRO A 153 -0.25 21.11 -2.74
N ASP A 154 1.08 21.22 -2.67
CA ASP A 154 2.00 20.64 -3.66
C ASP A 154 2.07 19.11 -3.54
N ILE A 155 1.98 18.61 -2.31
CA ILE A 155 2.02 17.18 -1.98
C ILE A 155 0.97 16.87 -0.92
N LEU A 156 0.25 15.76 -1.12
CA LEU A 156 -0.73 15.22 -0.17
C LEU A 156 -0.13 14.01 0.55
N LEU A 157 -0.14 14.05 1.87
CA LEU A 157 0.35 12.98 2.75
C LEU A 157 -0.85 12.32 3.44
N LEU A 158 -0.96 11.00 3.34
CA LEU A 158 -2.06 10.21 3.88
C LEU A 158 -1.51 9.15 4.84
N ASP A 159 -1.85 9.25 6.12
CA ASP A 159 -1.42 8.29 7.16
C ASP A 159 -2.54 7.29 7.43
N GLU A 160 -2.48 6.10 6.84
CA GLU A 160 -3.46 5.01 6.94
C GLU A 160 -4.92 5.47 6.80
N PRO A 161 -5.28 6.19 5.72
CA PRO A 161 -6.55 6.90 5.63
C PRO A 161 -7.78 5.97 5.59
N LEU A 162 -7.63 4.68 5.28
CA LEU A 162 -8.72 3.73 5.10
C LEU A 162 -8.82 2.68 6.22
N SER A 163 -7.88 2.67 7.18
CA SER A 163 -7.74 1.60 8.19
C SER A 163 -8.95 1.46 9.12
N ALA A 164 -9.67 2.54 9.40
CA ALA A 164 -10.82 2.55 10.31
C ALA A 164 -12.16 2.16 9.66
N LEU A 165 -12.17 1.72 8.39
CA LEU A 165 -13.38 1.48 7.61
C LEU A 165 -13.64 -0.01 7.38
N ASP A 166 -14.93 -0.37 7.22
CA ASP A 166 -15.31 -1.72 6.80
C ASP A 166 -14.88 -2.02 5.35
N ALA A 167 -14.75 -3.30 5.00
CA ALA A 167 -14.17 -3.75 3.73
C ALA A 167 -14.92 -3.19 2.50
N LYS A 168 -16.25 -3.15 2.52
CA LYS A 168 -17.06 -2.69 1.37
C LYS A 168 -16.94 -1.18 1.16
N VAL A 169 -16.94 -0.41 2.25
CA VAL A 169 -16.73 1.04 2.21
C VAL A 169 -15.29 1.35 1.78
N ARG A 170 -14.32 0.58 2.26
CA ARG A 170 -12.91 0.73 1.89
C ARG A 170 -12.68 0.54 0.38
N GLU A 171 -13.24 -0.52 -0.21
CA GLU A 171 -13.12 -0.76 -1.67
C GLU A 171 -13.67 0.41 -2.50
N LYS A 172 -14.84 0.95 -2.13
CA LYS A 172 -15.41 2.10 -2.81
C LYS A 172 -14.53 3.34 -2.67
N LEU A 173 -14.08 3.63 -1.44
CA LEU A 173 -13.27 4.82 -1.16
C LEU A 173 -11.87 4.76 -1.80
N ARG A 174 -11.27 3.59 -1.97
CA ARG A 174 -10.02 3.42 -2.72
C ARG A 174 -10.16 3.99 -4.14
N ARG A 175 -11.21 3.58 -4.86
CA ARG A 175 -11.48 4.08 -6.22
C ARG A 175 -11.73 5.58 -6.22
N GLU A 176 -12.62 6.08 -5.35
CA GLU A 176 -12.93 7.52 -5.26
C GLU A 176 -11.69 8.36 -4.93
N MET A 177 -10.80 7.90 -4.05
CA MET A 177 -9.55 8.59 -3.72
C MET A 177 -8.58 8.61 -4.89
N ARG A 178 -8.46 7.52 -5.65
CA ARG A 178 -7.61 7.46 -6.84
C ARG A 178 -8.15 8.40 -7.92
N ASP A 179 -9.44 8.32 -8.23
CA ASP A 179 -10.11 9.19 -9.20
C ASP A 179 -9.94 10.67 -8.82
N LEU A 180 -10.09 10.99 -7.53
CA LEU A 180 -9.91 12.34 -7.01
C LEU A 180 -8.48 12.82 -7.18
N GLN A 181 -7.48 11.99 -6.85
CA GLN A 181 -6.07 12.32 -7.00
C GLN A 181 -5.70 12.60 -8.46
N GLU A 182 -6.20 11.77 -9.39
CA GLU A 182 -6.00 11.98 -10.83
C GLU A 182 -6.67 13.27 -11.32
N LYS A 183 -7.92 13.51 -10.90
CA LYS A 183 -8.68 14.73 -11.26
C LYS A 183 -7.99 16.01 -10.79
N VAL A 184 -7.45 16.00 -9.55
CA VAL A 184 -6.76 17.15 -8.97
C VAL A 184 -5.32 17.26 -9.46
N GLY A 185 -4.69 16.15 -9.84
CA GLY A 185 -3.29 16.09 -10.23
C GLY A 185 -2.33 16.41 -9.10
N VAL A 186 -2.65 16.03 -7.84
CA VAL A 186 -1.78 16.25 -6.68
C VAL A 186 -0.84 15.06 -6.48
N THR A 187 0.46 15.33 -6.25
CA THR A 187 1.42 14.29 -5.87
C THR A 187 1.04 13.74 -4.51
N THR A 188 0.90 12.42 -4.37
CA THR A 188 0.38 11.80 -3.14
C THR A 188 1.34 10.76 -2.58
N ILE A 189 1.56 10.78 -1.27
CA ILE A 189 2.26 9.73 -0.54
C ILE A 189 1.32 9.19 0.53
N MET A 190 1.03 7.90 0.45
CA MET A 190 0.14 7.20 1.38
C MET A 190 0.91 6.14 2.17
N VAL A 191 0.71 6.11 3.47
CA VAL A 191 1.12 4.99 4.32
C VAL A 191 -0.02 4.00 4.40
N THR A 192 0.27 2.73 4.21
CA THR A 192 -0.67 1.64 4.45
C THR A 192 0.06 0.37 4.90
N HIS A 193 -0.66 -0.52 5.56
CA HIS A 193 -0.25 -1.90 5.80
C HIS A 193 -1.09 -2.90 4.97
N ASP A 194 -2.05 -2.40 4.21
CA ASP A 194 -2.92 -3.19 3.34
C ASP A 194 -2.30 -3.32 1.94
N GLN A 195 -1.98 -4.56 1.56
CA GLN A 195 -1.37 -4.88 0.27
C GLN A 195 -2.30 -4.54 -0.90
N GLU A 196 -3.60 -4.76 -0.73
CA GLU A 196 -4.59 -4.50 -1.78
C GLU A 196 -4.71 -2.99 -2.08
N GLU A 197 -4.62 -2.14 -1.04
CA GLU A 197 -4.55 -0.68 -1.22
C GLU A 197 -3.33 -0.29 -2.05
N ALA A 198 -2.15 -0.80 -1.69
CA ALA A 198 -0.92 -0.47 -2.40
C ALA A 198 -0.94 -0.98 -3.85
N LEU A 199 -1.38 -2.22 -4.09
CA LEU A 199 -1.42 -2.82 -5.42
C LEU A 199 -2.45 -2.18 -6.36
N THR A 200 -3.55 -1.61 -5.81
CA THR A 200 -4.66 -1.08 -6.64
C THR A 200 -4.62 0.43 -6.82
N MET A 201 -3.95 1.17 -5.94
CA MET A 201 -3.97 2.64 -5.96
C MET A 201 -2.64 3.27 -6.41
N ALA A 202 -1.51 2.59 -6.15
CA ALA A 202 -0.20 3.21 -6.34
C ALA A 202 0.29 3.15 -7.79
N ASP A 203 0.98 4.21 -8.23
CA ASP A 203 1.86 4.17 -9.40
C ASP A 203 3.21 3.58 -9.01
N LYS A 204 3.60 3.73 -7.74
CA LYS A 204 4.86 3.25 -7.17
C LYS A 204 4.66 2.79 -5.74
N ILE A 205 5.24 1.65 -5.39
CA ILE A 205 5.27 1.12 -4.03
C ILE A 205 6.70 1.18 -3.50
N VAL A 206 6.84 1.65 -2.26
CA VAL A 206 8.07 1.57 -1.46
C VAL A 206 7.81 0.56 -0.35
N VAL A 207 8.36 -0.64 -0.49
CA VAL A 207 8.23 -1.69 0.53
C VAL A 207 9.30 -1.47 1.59
N MET A 208 8.87 -1.35 2.85
CA MET A 208 9.74 -1.10 4.00
C MET A 208 9.69 -2.25 5.00
N ASN A 209 10.85 -2.59 5.57
CA ASN A 209 10.98 -3.52 6.69
C ASN A 209 12.21 -3.17 7.52
N HIS A 210 12.16 -3.39 8.84
CA HIS A 210 13.29 -3.16 9.76
C HIS A 210 14.00 -1.80 9.58
N ALA A 211 13.20 -0.73 9.39
CA ALA A 211 13.69 0.64 9.19
C ALA A 211 14.44 0.87 7.86
N GLU A 212 14.34 -0.03 6.90
CA GLU A 212 15.01 0.00 5.59
C GLU A 212 14.02 -0.15 4.44
N ILE A 213 14.41 0.27 3.23
CA ILE A 213 13.68 -0.02 1.99
C ILE A 213 14.11 -1.40 1.49
N MET A 214 13.14 -2.30 1.33
CA MET A 214 13.36 -3.63 0.77
C MET A 214 13.30 -3.65 -0.76
N GLN A 215 12.38 -2.86 -1.33
CA GLN A 215 12.21 -2.71 -2.78
C GLN A 215 11.41 -1.45 -3.09
N VAL A 216 11.68 -0.83 -4.23
CA VAL A 216 10.89 0.25 -4.84
C VAL A 216 10.56 -0.17 -6.27
N GLY A 217 9.30 -0.08 -6.67
CA GLY A 217 8.87 -0.45 -8.03
C GLY A 217 7.38 -0.16 -8.28
N THR A 218 6.91 -0.47 -9.49
CA THR A 218 5.47 -0.47 -9.78
C THR A 218 4.78 -1.63 -9.05
N PRO A 219 3.44 -1.60 -8.88
CA PRO A 219 2.69 -2.73 -8.31
C PRO A 219 3.03 -4.07 -8.99
N GLU A 220 3.10 -4.09 -10.31
CA GLU A 220 3.43 -5.29 -11.10
C GLU A 220 4.85 -5.77 -10.83
N GLU A 221 5.83 -4.87 -10.78
CA GLU A 221 7.22 -5.23 -10.48
C GLU A 221 7.38 -5.83 -9.08
N ILE A 222 6.73 -5.21 -8.07
CA ILE A 222 6.76 -5.69 -6.68
C ILE A 222 6.12 -7.08 -6.56
N TYR A 223 5.02 -7.33 -7.27
CA TYR A 223 4.31 -8.60 -7.23
C TYR A 223 5.01 -9.71 -8.03
N GLN A 224 5.39 -9.40 -9.29
CA GLN A 224 5.93 -10.40 -10.22
C GLN A 224 7.43 -10.63 -10.07
N ARG A 225 8.19 -9.61 -9.60
CA ARG A 225 9.66 -9.64 -9.49
C ARG A 225 10.11 -9.15 -8.11
N PRO A 226 9.65 -9.78 -7.03
CA PRO A 226 10.08 -9.41 -5.68
C PRO A 226 11.59 -9.60 -5.53
N ALA A 227 12.26 -8.57 -5.01
CA ALA A 227 13.73 -8.50 -4.93
C ALA A 227 14.33 -9.49 -3.92
N ASN A 228 13.55 -9.95 -2.97
CA ASN A 228 13.99 -10.87 -1.91
C ASN A 228 12.81 -11.69 -1.37
N PRO A 229 13.07 -12.78 -0.61
CA PRO A 229 12.03 -13.63 -0.04
C PRO A 229 11.03 -12.87 0.87
N PHE A 230 11.49 -11.87 1.61
CA PHE A 230 10.60 -11.06 2.44
C PHE A 230 9.53 -10.35 1.58
N VAL A 231 9.93 -9.66 0.51
CA VAL A 231 8.97 -8.96 -0.37
C VAL A 231 8.02 -9.96 -1.02
N ALA A 232 8.54 -11.13 -1.45
CA ALA A 232 7.75 -12.18 -2.06
C ALA A 232 6.64 -12.70 -1.14
N ASP A 233 6.96 -12.96 0.12
CA ASP A 233 6.03 -13.47 1.14
C ASP A 233 5.10 -12.37 1.65
N PHE A 234 5.63 -11.15 1.80
CA PHE A 234 4.86 -10.02 2.30
C PHE A 234 3.81 -9.55 1.28
N ILE A 235 4.03 -9.70 -0.02
CA ILE A 235 3.10 -9.27 -1.08
C ILE A 235 2.39 -10.49 -1.69
N GLY A 236 1.32 -10.92 -1.05
CA GLY A 236 0.52 -12.06 -1.48
C GLY A 236 1.11 -13.42 -1.11
N SER A 237 0.41 -14.49 -1.45
CA SER A 237 0.85 -15.86 -1.15
C SER A 237 1.92 -16.31 -2.13
N ILE A 238 2.85 -17.13 -1.64
CA ILE A 238 3.93 -17.71 -2.46
C ILE A 238 4.35 -19.06 -1.88
N ASN A 239 4.76 -19.99 -2.73
CA ASN A 239 5.35 -21.25 -2.34
C ASN A 239 6.87 -21.12 -2.37
N PHE A 240 7.54 -21.40 -1.26
CA PHE A 240 9.01 -21.52 -1.20
C PHE A 240 9.44 -22.99 -1.18
N PHE A 241 10.52 -23.29 -1.88
CA PHE A 241 11.14 -24.62 -1.86
C PHE A 241 12.62 -24.52 -2.21
N SER A 242 13.39 -25.52 -1.77
CA SER A 242 14.82 -25.59 -2.05
C SER A 242 15.11 -26.53 -3.20
N LYS A 243 15.93 -26.10 -4.17
CA LYS A 243 16.45 -26.92 -5.26
C LYS A 243 17.92 -26.62 -5.47
N ASN A 244 18.80 -27.64 -5.47
CA ASN A 244 20.25 -27.48 -5.66
C ASN A 244 20.90 -26.48 -4.67
N ASN A 245 20.42 -26.42 -3.44
CA ASN A 245 20.90 -25.49 -2.39
C ASN A 245 20.55 -24.01 -2.67
N GLU A 246 19.66 -23.74 -3.60
CA GLU A 246 19.09 -22.41 -3.88
C GLU A 246 17.63 -22.38 -3.42
N GLU A 247 17.19 -21.23 -2.95
CA GLU A 247 15.80 -20.96 -2.59
C GLU A 247 15.03 -20.51 -3.84
N HIS A 248 14.00 -21.27 -4.17
CA HIS A 248 13.08 -20.97 -5.27
C HIS A 248 11.71 -20.64 -4.72
N ALA A 249 10.94 -19.87 -5.49
CA ALA A 249 9.58 -19.56 -5.14
C ALA A 249 8.67 -19.48 -6.37
N ILE A 250 7.38 -19.78 -6.17
CA ILE A 250 6.35 -19.67 -7.21
C ILE A 250 5.02 -19.26 -6.61
N ARG A 251 4.30 -18.37 -7.29
CA ARG A 251 2.95 -17.97 -6.90
C ARG A 251 1.95 -19.10 -7.10
N PRO A 252 0.90 -19.23 -6.24
CA PRO A 252 -0.12 -20.29 -6.36
C PRO A 252 -0.84 -20.31 -7.72
N GLU A 253 -1.07 -19.17 -8.34
CA GLU A 253 -1.71 -19.04 -9.66
C GLU A 253 -0.82 -19.50 -10.83
N HIS A 254 0.47 -19.71 -10.60
CA HIS A 254 1.42 -20.23 -11.59
C HIS A 254 1.72 -21.71 -11.41
N VAL A 255 1.02 -22.36 -10.47
CA VAL A 255 1.01 -23.81 -10.29
C VAL A 255 -0.24 -24.35 -10.99
N THR A 256 -0.08 -25.20 -11.98
CA THR A 256 -1.19 -25.72 -12.79
C THR A 256 -1.44 -27.20 -12.53
N ILE A 257 -2.71 -27.63 -12.62
CA ILE A 257 -3.05 -29.05 -12.60
C ILE A 257 -2.85 -29.62 -14.00
N VAL A 258 -2.19 -30.76 -14.08
CA VAL A 258 -1.94 -31.48 -15.32
C VAL A 258 -2.43 -32.93 -15.22
N GLN A 259 -2.76 -33.54 -16.35
CA GLN A 259 -3.22 -34.93 -16.37
C GLN A 259 -2.07 -35.94 -16.38
N ASN A 260 -0.97 -35.60 -17.05
CA ASN A 260 0.21 -36.44 -17.23
C ASN A 260 1.49 -35.62 -17.02
N ASP A 261 2.58 -36.33 -16.76
CA ASP A 261 3.94 -35.77 -16.65
C ASP A 261 4.13 -34.69 -15.58
N GLY A 262 3.22 -34.63 -14.60
CA GLY A 262 3.31 -33.72 -13.45
C GLY A 262 3.85 -34.39 -12.20
N ILE A 263 4.13 -33.57 -11.19
CA ILE A 263 4.49 -33.98 -9.84
C ILE A 263 3.24 -34.54 -9.16
N LYS A 264 3.32 -35.78 -8.68
CA LYS A 264 2.21 -36.44 -8.00
C LYS A 264 1.99 -35.84 -6.61
N THR A 265 0.76 -35.46 -6.35
CA THR A 265 0.34 -34.84 -5.08
C THR A 265 -0.98 -35.42 -4.60
N VAL A 266 -1.31 -35.15 -3.34
CA VAL A 266 -2.62 -35.43 -2.75
C VAL A 266 -3.20 -34.12 -2.17
N VAL A 267 -4.47 -33.86 -2.40
CA VAL A 267 -5.18 -32.68 -1.88
C VAL A 267 -5.38 -32.78 -0.37
N GLU A 268 -4.79 -31.93 0.42
CA GLU A 268 -4.95 -31.87 1.88
C GLU A 268 -6.09 -30.98 2.32
N SER A 269 -6.21 -29.78 1.73
CA SER A 269 -7.28 -28.84 2.04
C SER A 269 -7.70 -28.03 0.82
N MET A 270 -8.93 -27.53 0.86
CA MET A 270 -9.49 -26.63 -0.16
C MET A 270 -10.29 -25.55 0.52
N GLU A 271 -9.96 -24.29 0.26
CA GLU A 271 -10.64 -23.10 0.76
C GLU A 271 -11.30 -22.37 -0.40
N PHE A 272 -12.63 -22.22 -0.37
CA PHE A 272 -13.37 -21.49 -1.39
C PHE A 272 -13.20 -19.98 -1.20
N ARG A 273 -12.70 -19.30 -2.23
CA ARG A 273 -12.47 -17.85 -2.26
C ARG A 273 -13.26 -17.14 -3.37
N GLY A 274 -14.43 -17.65 -3.70
CA GLY A 274 -15.29 -17.13 -4.77
C GLY A 274 -14.87 -17.64 -6.15
N SER A 275 -14.00 -16.91 -6.86
CA SER A 275 -13.56 -17.30 -8.21
C SER A 275 -12.55 -18.45 -8.26
N VAL A 276 -11.86 -18.70 -7.14
CA VAL A 276 -10.84 -19.76 -7.02
C VAL A 276 -11.03 -20.59 -5.75
N TYR A 277 -10.53 -21.81 -5.79
CA TYR A 277 -10.24 -22.60 -4.59
C TYR A 277 -8.73 -22.51 -4.30
N ARG A 278 -8.36 -21.96 -3.16
CA ARG A 278 -7.00 -22.08 -2.65
C ARG A 278 -6.83 -23.46 -2.08
N THR A 279 -6.01 -24.26 -2.73
CA THR A 279 -5.86 -25.70 -2.46
C THR A 279 -4.45 -25.97 -1.97
N GLU A 280 -4.32 -26.57 -0.78
CA GLU A 280 -3.05 -27.07 -0.29
C GLU A 280 -2.92 -28.53 -0.71
N VAL A 281 -1.82 -28.88 -1.37
CA VAL A 281 -1.49 -30.24 -1.80
C VAL A 281 -0.17 -30.68 -1.18
N ARG A 282 -0.08 -31.95 -0.81
CA ARG A 282 1.17 -32.60 -0.37
C ARG A 282 1.78 -33.35 -1.50
N VAL A 283 3.06 -33.15 -1.73
CA VAL A 283 3.83 -33.92 -2.72
C VAL A 283 4.08 -35.35 -2.21
N ILE A 284 3.63 -36.33 -2.99
CA ILE A 284 3.79 -37.78 -2.72
C ILE A 284 4.72 -38.47 -3.73
N ASP A 285 5.33 -37.71 -4.62
CA ASP A 285 6.28 -38.21 -5.62
C ASP A 285 7.70 -38.26 -5.02
N GLU A 286 8.13 -39.47 -4.63
CA GLU A 286 9.44 -39.72 -4.03
C GLU A 286 10.63 -39.42 -4.96
N LYS A 287 10.38 -39.28 -6.28
CA LYS A 287 11.43 -38.98 -7.26
C LYS A 287 11.80 -37.50 -7.32
N THR A 288 11.00 -36.61 -6.72
CA THR A 288 11.26 -35.19 -6.70
C THR A 288 11.91 -34.74 -5.39
N HIS A 289 12.73 -33.72 -5.45
CA HIS A 289 13.29 -33.04 -4.26
C HIS A 289 12.22 -32.37 -3.38
N LEU A 290 10.98 -32.27 -3.87
CA LEU A 290 9.84 -31.70 -3.16
C LEU A 290 9.05 -32.74 -2.35
N TYR A 291 9.51 -34.00 -2.28
CA TYR A 291 8.79 -35.06 -1.55
C TYR A 291 8.41 -34.59 -0.13
N ASN A 292 7.14 -34.77 0.23
CA ASN A 292 6.52 -34.39 1.49
C ASN A 292 6.36 -32.88 1.70
N GLU A 293 6.76 -32.02 0.75
CA GLU A 293 6.51 -30.58 0.81
C GLU A 293 5.02 -30.27 0.56
N LYS A 294 4.56 -29.14 1.12
CA LYS A 294 3.22 -28.59 0.90
C LYS A 294 3.29 -27.49 -0.14
N ILE A 295 2.44 -27.58 -1.15
CA ILE A 295 2.32 -26.61 -2.22
C ILE A 295 0.90 -26.04 -2.24
N VAL A 296 0.79 -24.74 -2.31
CA VAL A 296 -0.50 -24.04 -2.47
C VAL A 296 -0.74 -23.81 -3.97
N VAL A 297 -1.95 -24.13 -4.41
CA VAL A 297 -2.39 -24.00 -5.80
C VAL A 297 -3.70 -23.22 -5.81
N ASP A 298 -3.84 -22.19 -6.62
CA ASP A 298 -5.11 -21.50 -6.85
C ASP A 298 -5.79 -22.11 -8.09
N ILE A 299 -6.86 -22.91 -7.86
CA ILE A 299 -7.61 -23.60 -8.88
C ILE A 299 -8.90 -22.81 -9.17
N LEU A 300 -9.20 -22.53 -10.43
CA LEU A 300 -10.45 -21.87 -10.79
C LEU A 300 -11.66 -22.69 -10.30
N ALA A 301 -12.66 -22.01 -9.73
CA ALA A 301 -13.87 -22.67 -9.23
C ALA A 301 -14.57 -23.48 -10.34
N SER A 302 -14.60 -22.96 -11.55
CA SER A 302 -15.16 -23.65 -12.72
C SER A 302 -14.38 -24.91 -13.13
N GLU A 303 -13.10 -24.99 -12.82
CA GLU A 303 -12.26 -26.17 -13.08
C GLU A 303 -12.51 -27.25 -12.03
N VAL A 304 -12.61 -26.85 -10.76
CA VAL A 304 -12.97 -27.76 -9.65
C VAL A 304 -14.33 -28.42 -9.88
N GLU A 305 -15.32 -27.67 -10.38
CA GLU A 305 -16.64 -28.22 -10.73
C GLU A 305 -16.54 -29.28 -11.82
N LYS A 306 -15.74 -29.06 -12.87
CA LYS A 306 -15.58 -29.96 -14.01
C LYS A 306 -14.79 -31.21 -13.64
N THR A 307 -13.74 -31.09 -12.85
CA THR A 307 -12.82 -32.20 -12.52
C THR A 307 -13.24 -32.94 -11.26
N ALA A 308 -14.23 -32.43 -10.52
CA ALA A 308 -14.70 -33.03 -9.26
C ALA A 308 -13.58 -33.22 -8.20
N ILE A 309 -12.54 -32.38 -8.23
CA ILE A 309 -11.43 -32.40 -7.27
C ILE A 309 -11.97 -32.20 -5.86
N ARG A 310 -11.54 -33.07 -4.92
CA ARG A 310 -11.93 -33.05 -3.50
C ARG A 310 -10.71 -33.34 -2.63
N LYS A 311 -10.82 -33.00 -1.35
CA LYS A 311 -9.84 -33.45 -0.33
C LYS A 311 -9.61 -34.95 -0.40
N GLY A 312 -8.34 -35.36 -0.38
CA GLY A 312 -7.88 -36.75 -0.49
C GLY A 312 -7.70 -37.26 -1.92
N ASN A 313 -8.11 -36.49 -2.95
CA ASN A 313 -7.87 -36.91 -4.33
C ASN A 313 -6.39 -36.74 -4.69
N PRO A 314 -5.82 -37.72 -5.41
CA PRO A 314 -4.55 -37.56 -6.07
C PRO A 314 -4.71 -36.63 -7.28
N ILE A 315 -3.81 -35.71 -7.43
CA ILE A 315 -3.69 -34.84 -8.61
C ILE A 315 -2.23 -34.71 -9.00
N GLN A 316 -1.98 -34.26 -10.21
CA GLN A 316 -0.62 -33.91 -10.65
C GLN A 316 -0.53 -32.41 -10.89
N ILE A 317 0.56 -31.80 -10.45
CA ILE A 317 0.82 -30.36 -10.62
C ILE A 317 2.08 -30.15 -11.46
N SER A 318 2.13 -29.03 -12.13
CA SER A 318 3.30 -28.55 -12.86
C SER A 318 3.59 -27.09 -12.51
N PHE A 319 4.84 -26.71 -12.47
CA PHE A 319 5.28 -25.34 -12.25
C PHE A 319 5.54 -24.63 -13.58
N SER A 320 5.05 -23.40 -13.70
CA SER A 320 5.39 -22.54 -14.83
C SER A 320 6.83 -22.04 -14.68
N GLU A 321 7.77 -22.59 -15.47
CA GLU A 321 9.19 -22.25 -15.39
C GLU A 321 9.45 -20.75 -15.59
N ASN A 322 8.67 -20.09 -16.46
CA ASN A 322 8.80 -18.65 -16.73
C ASN A 322 8.44 -17.76 -15.54
N HIS A 323 7.74 -18.30 -14.53
CA HIS A 323 7.30 -17.58 -13.33
C HIS A 323 8.00 -18.05 -12.07
N MET A 324 9.02 -18.90 -12.22
CA MET A 324 9.81 -19.36 -11.10
C MET A 324 10.81 -18.28 -10.69
N LEU A 325 10.80 -17.91 -9.42
CA LEU A 325 11.72 -16.97 -8.81
C LEU A 325 12.90 -17.74 -8.18
N SER A 326 14.09 -17.15 -8.18
CA SER A 326 15.28 -17.71 -7.53
C SER A 326 15.98 -16.63 -6.71
N TYR A 327 16.30 -16.94 -5.45
CA TYR A 327 16.90 -15.99 -4.48
C TYR A 327 18.34 -16.37 -4.07
N GLY A 328 18.99 -17.27 -4.83
CA GLY A 328 20.35 -17.70 -4.52
C GLY A 328 20.42 -18.64 -3.31
N LYS A 329 21.60 -18.81 -2.73
CA LYS A 329 21.81 -19.75 -1.62
C LYS A 329 21.03 -19.33 -0.38
N LYS A 330 20.29 -20.26 0.21
CA LYS A 330 19.62 -20.07 1.48
C LYS A 330 20.64 -19.74 2.55
N VAL A 331 20.67 -18.49 3.02
CA VAL A 331 21.44 -18.11 4.21
C VAL A 331 20.68 -18.65 5.41
N VAL A 332 21.17 -19.76 5.98
CA VAL A 332 20.66 -20.27 7.27
C VAL A 332 21.13 -19.26 8.32
N VAL A 333 20.21 -18.43 8.83
CA VAL A 333 20.43 -17.54 9.98
C VAL A 333 20.11 -18.29 11.26
#